data_49ef1203839a54504e6d6c6865f891ca
#
_entry.id   49ef1203839a54504e6d6c6865f891ca
#
_cell.length_a   1.000
_cell.length_b   1.000
_cell.length_c   1.000
_cell.angle_alpha   90.00
_cell.angle_beta   90.00
_cell.angle_gamma   90.00
#
_symmetry.space_group_name_H-M   'P 1'
#
loop_
_entity.id
_entity.type
_entity.pdbx_description
1 polymer ?
#
loop_
_entity_poly.entity_id
_entity_poly.type
_entity_poly.pdbx_seq_one_letter_code
_entity_poly.pdbx_strand_id
1 'polypeptide(L)'
;MSLSPTLLKLDERPILLAGPCAIEGPQTIDIAHQIADEIGDLGFNWVFKASFDKANRTSSDADRGVGLEQGLDILAEIREKLNVPIVTDIHLPEHCQKVAKVADVLQIPAFLCRQTDLLTAAAETGRFVNIKKGQFLAPSAMRHAAAKVEACNNDNIMLTERGTFFGYGGLVVDFASMPDFRYKDYPLIFDATHSVQQPASEGDSTGGDWQRAPILLRAAAAAGYNGFFVETHPRPLESPSDGKNMIPLENLKQILSETLGFYNLAKSVLRI
;
A
#
# COMPACT_ATOMS: atom_id res chain seq x y z
N MET A 1 7.15 -3.74 -25.95
CA MET A 1 8.27 -3.92 -24.99
C MET A 1 7.87 -5.04 -24.06
N SER A 2 8.76 -5.98 -23.76
CA SER A 2 8.54 -7.04 -22.76
C SER A 2 8.43 -6.44 -21.35
N LEU A 3 7.74 -7.15 -20.42
CA LEU A 3 7.71 -6.77 -19.03
C LEU A 3 9.12 -6.82 -18.42
N SER A 4 9.45 -5.87 -17.55
CA SER A 4 10.67 -5.95 -16.75
C SER A 4 10.63 -7.19 -15.85
N PRO A 5 11.76 -7.86 -15.57
CA PRO A 5 11.79 -8.92 -14.56
C PRO A 5 11.29 -8.39 -13.22
N THR A 6 10.51 -9.21 -12.48
CA THR A 6 10.09 -8.80 -11.13
C THR A 6 11.27 -8.79 -10.18
N LEU A 7 11.38 -7.73 -9.38
CA LEU A 7 12.34 -7.63 -8.27
C LEU A 7 11.75 -8.13 -6.95
N LEU A 8 10.42 -8.20 -6.85
CA LEU A 8 9.77 -8.67 -5.63
C LEU A 8 9.98 -10.17 -5.43
N LYS A 9 10.54 -10.50 -4.28
CA LYS A 9 10.69 -11.87 -3.79
C LYS A 9 9.96 -12.00 -2.47
N LEU A 10 9.10 -12.99 -2.37
CA LEU A 10 8.46 -13.34 -1.11
C LEU A 10 9.34 -14.36 -0.39
N ASP A 11 9.87 -13.97 0.75
CA ASP A 11 10.63 -14.82 1.66
C ASP A 11 10.05 -14.70 3.09
N GLU A 12 10.78 -15.12 4.09
CA GLU A 12 10.33 -15.08 5.48
C GLU A 12 10.28 -13.68 6.11
N ARG A 13 10.83 -12.67 5.44
CA ARG A 13 10.82 -11.29 5.93
C ARG A 13 9.46 -10.64 5.70
N PRO A 14 9.00 -9.78 6.60
CA PRO A 14 7.75 -9.05 6.36
C PRO A 14 7.86 -8.13 5.15
N ILE A 15 6.77 -8.03 4.40
CA ILE A 15 6.67 -7.12 3.26
C ILE A 15 6.45 -5.69 3.80
N LEU A 16 7.13 -4.72 3.21
CA LEU A 16 6.92 -3.31 3.52
C LEU A 16 6.61 -2.54 2.24
N LEU A 17 5.36 -2.13 2.07
CA LEU A 17 4.94 -1.21 1.01
C LEU A 17 5.07 0.21 1.57
N ALA A 18 6.18 0.91 1.27
CA ALA A 18 6.45 2.23 1.85
C ALA A 18 6.96 3.24 0.83
N GLY A 19 6.49 4.50 0.96
CA GLY A 19 6.88 5.62 0.13
C GLY A 19 6.03 6.85 0.37
N PRO A 20 6.25 7.94 -0.38
CA PRO A 20 5.39 9.11 -0.32
C PRO A 20 4.04 8.79 -0.95
N CYS A 21 2.98 9.36 -0.46
CA CYS A 21 1.61 9.11 -0.94
C CYS A 21 1.48 9.27 -2.47
N ALA A 22 2.04 10.36 -3.00
CA ALA A 22 1.98 10.74 -4.42
C ALA A 22 3.37 11.02 -4.98
N ILE A 23 3.49 10.92 -6.31
CA ILE A 23 4.65 11.40 -7.04
C ILE A 23 4.53 12.92 -7.20
N GLU A 24 5.51 13.64 -6.69
CA GLU A 24 5.54 15.12 -6.65
C GLU A 24 6.40 15.72 -7.77
N GLY A 25 6.86 14.89 -8.68
CA GLY A 25 7.82 15.26 -9.73
C GLY A 25 9.19 14.62 -9.47
N PRO A 26 10.27 15.12 -10.13
CA PRO A 26 11.62 14.53 -10.03
C PRO A 26 12.17 14.45 -8.60
N GLN A 27 11.77 15.35 -7.69
CA GLN A 27 12.17 15.31 -6.28
C GLN A 27 11.73 14.03 -5.55
N THR A 28 10.76 13.30 -6.08
CA THR A 28 10.35 11.99 -5.54
C THR A 28 11.50 10.99 -5.53
N ILE A 29 12.47 11.13 -6.43
CA ILE A 29 13.68 10.29 -6.48
C ILE A 29 14.53 10.52 -5.23
N ASP A 30 14.74 11.78 -4.84
CA ASP A 30 15.50 12.13 -3.64
C ASP A 30 14.77 11.65 -2.36
N ILE A 31 13.44 11.76 -2.35
CA ILE A 31 12.62 11.23 -1.26
C ILE A 31 12.79 9.69 -1.18
N ALA A 32 12.80 9.00 -2.31
CA ALA A 32 12.99 7.54 -2.34
C ALA A 32 14.36 7.14 -1.78
N HIS A 33 15.42 7.88 -2.08
CA HIS A 33 16.76 7.66 -1.49
C HIS A 33 16.75 7.86 0.03
N GLN A 34 16.15 8.95 0.53
CA GLN A 34 16.05 9.19 1.97
C GLN A 34 15.26 8.09 2.69
N ILE A 35 14.18 7.59 2.07
CA ILE A 35 13.42 6.45 2.62
C ILE A 35 14.27 5.18 2.63
N ALA A 36 15.05 4.93 1.56
CA ALA A 36 15.96 3.79 1.49
C ALA A 36 17.00 3.82 2.63
N ASP A 37 17.55 5.00 2.93
CA ASP A 37 18.52 5.18 4.02
C ASP A 37 17.90 4.89 5.40
N GLU A 38 16.66 5.32 5.64
CA GLU A 38 15.96 5.05 6.90
C GLU A 38 15.52 3.58 7.06
N ILE A 39 15.08 2.93 5.98
CA ILE A 39 14.73 1.51 6.02
C ILE A 39 15.98 0.65 6.16
N GLY A 40 17.03 0.95 5.39
CA GLY A 40 18.33 0.28 5.42
C GLY A 40 18.21 -1.24 5.53
N ASP A 41 19.01 -1.82 6.43
CA ASP A 41 19.07 -3.26 6.68
C ASP A 41 18.12 -3.73 7.82
N LEU A 42 16.98 -3.07 8.03
CA LEU A 42 16.04 -3.44 9.10
C LEU A 42 15.47 -4.85 8.94
N GLY A 43 15.53 -5.45 7.75
CA GLY A 43 15.07 -6.82 7.54
C GLY A 43 13.65 -6.91 6.98
N PHE A 44 13.19 -5.91 6.25
CA PHE A 44 11.96 -5.94 5.46
C PHE A 44 12.22 -6.27 3.98
N ASN A 45 11.23 -6.86 3.33
CA ASN A 45 11.12 -6.86 1.88
C ASN A 45 10.46 -5.56 1.44
N TRP A 46 11.26 -4.51 1.26
CA TRP A 46 10.75 -3.21 0.89
C TRP A 46 10.34 -3.16 -0.58
N VAL A 47 9.16 -2.59 -0.82
CA VAL A 47 8.60 -2.25 -2.13
C VAL A 47 8.30 -0.75 -2.09
N PHE A 48 8.92 0.03 -2.97
CA PHE A 48 8.68 1.47 -3.03
C PHE A 48 7.27 1.76 -3.53
N LYS A 49 6.54 2.62 -2.81
CA LYS A 49 5.15 2.98 -3.12
C LYS A 49 4.98 4.47 -3.41
N ALA A 50 4.48 4.81 -4.57
CA ALA A 50 3.95 6.15 -4.86
C ALA A 50 2.87 6.06 -5.94
N SER A 51 1.88 6.97 -5.87
CA SER A 51 0.78 7.04 -6.85
C SER A 51 1.05 8.14 -7.87
N PHE A 52 0.86 7.86 -9.15
CA PHE A 52 0.97 8.83 -10.24
C PHE A 52 -0.29 9.70 -10.39
N ASP A 53 -1.41 9.24 -9.83
CA ASP A 53 -2.70 9.94 -9.86
C ASP A 53 -3.47 9.67 -8.57
N LYS A 54 -4.10 10.70 -8.03
CA LYS A 54 -5.05 10.65 -6.91
C LYS A 54 -6.48 10.82 -7.42
N ALA A 55 -7.01 9.76 -8.03
CA ALA A 55 -8.29 9.80 -8.75
C ALA A 55 -9.54 9.99 -7.87
N ASN A 56 -9.42 9.85 -6.54
CA ASN A 56 -10.54 9.88 -5.59
C ASN A 56 -10.50 11.10 -4.63
N ARG A 57 -10.00 12.24 -5.11
CA ARG A 57 -9.97 13.48 -4.31
C ARG A 57 -11.38 13.94 -3.91
N THR A 58 -11.49 14.54 -2.71
CA THR A 58 -12.75 15.12 -2.23
C THR A 58 -13.10 16.38 -3.03
N SER A 59 -12.14 17.27 -3.28
CA SER A 59 -12.33 18.46 -4.10
C SER A 59 -12.00 18.19 -5.57
N SER A 60 -12.83 18.75 -6.49
CA SER A 60 -12.57 18.70 -7.94
C SER A 60 -11.31 19.46 -8.35
N ASP A 61 -10.92 20.46 -7.58
CA ASP A 61 -9.79 21.36 -7.87
C ASP A 61 -8.48 20.88 -7.22
N ALA A 62 -8.53 19.76 -6.48
CA ALA A 62 -7.34 19.22 -5.83
C ALA A 62 -6.34 18.67 -6.85
N ASP A 63 -5.06 18.85 -6.55
CA ASP A 63 -3.98 18.30 -7.35
C ASP A 63 -4.10 16.76 -7.42
N ARG A 64 -4.09 16.21 -8.62
CA ARG A 64 -4.18 14.78 -8.88
C ARG A 64 -2.83 14.10 -9.06
N GLY A 65 -1.74 14.85 -9.12
CA GLY A 65 -0.40 14.33 -9.35
C GLY A 65 0.08 14.51 -10.78
N VAL A 66 1.22 13.91 -11.09
CA VAL A 66 1.96 14.12 -12.36
C VAL A 66 1.37 13.38 -13.57
N GLY A 67 0.40 12.50 -13.34
CA GLY A 67 -0.21 11.68 -14.38
C GLY A 67 0.62 10.43 -14.75
N LEU A 68 0.01 9.59 -15.60
CA LEU A 68 0.51 8.23 -15.87
C LEU A 68 1.92 8.22 -16.49
N GLU A 69 2.14 8.92 -17.58
CA GLU A 69 3.40 8.79 -18.37
C GLU A 69 4.59 9.29 -17.55
N GLN A 70 4.52 10.53 -17.04
CA GLN A 70 5.59 11.11 -16.22
C GLN A 70 5.79 10.31 -14.91
N GLY A 71 4.70 9.83 -14.32
CA GLY A 71 4.77 9.00 -13.11
C GLY A 71 5.50 7.68 -13.35
N LEU A 72 5.25 7.03 -14.47
CA LEU A 72 5.95 5.78 -14.82
C LEU A 72 7.43 6.01 -15.11
N ASP A 73 7.80 7.11 -15.74
CA ASP A 73 9.22 7.45 -15.99
C ASP A 73 9.96 7.62 -14.65
N ILE A 74 9.39 8.36 -13.70
CA ILE A 74 9.97 8.57 -12.36
C ILE A 74 10.08 7.24 -11.59
N LEU A 75 9.03 6.41 -11.62
CA LEU A 75 9.05 5.10 -10.96
C LEU A 75 10.08 4.15 -11.58
N ALA A 76 10.25 4.19 -12.90
CA ALA A 76 11.27 3.40 -13.59
C ALA A 76 12.68 3.82 -13.17
N GLU A 77 12.94 5.13 -13.04
CA GLU A 77 14.22 5.67 -12.58
C GLU A 77 14.52 5.27 -11.12
N ILE A 78 13.54 5.36 -10.22
CA ILE A 78 13.67 4.91 -8.83
C ILE A 78 13.98 3.41 -8.78
N ARG A 79 13.24 2.60 -9.56
CA ARG A 79 13.45 1.16 -9.66
C ARG A 79 14.87 0.81 -10.09
N GLU A 80 15.40 1.51 -11.08
CA GLU A 80 16.75 1.28 -11.58
C GLU A 80 17.82 1.73 -10.58
N LYS A 81 17.71 2.97 -10.04
CA LYS A 81 18.71 3.54 -9.14
C LYS A 81 18.83 2.83 -7.81
N LEU A 82 17.68 2.42 -7.23
CA LEU A 82 17.64 1.78 -5.91
C LEU A 82 17.56 0.25 -5.98
N ASN A 83 17.38 -0.31 -7.19
CA ASN A 83 17.13 -1.74 -7.38
C ASN A 83 16.02 -2.27 -6.44
N VAL A 84 14.92 -1.51 -6.32
CA VAL A 84 13.78 -1.78 -5.44
C VAL A 84 12.56 -2.13 -6.27
N PRO A 85 11.73 -3.12 -5.86
CA PRO A 85 10.44 -3.36 -6.50
C PRO A 85 9.51 -2.17 -6.30
N ILE A 86 8.59 -1.98 -7.25
CA ILE A 86 7.66 -0.83 -7.30
C ILE A 86 6.22 -1.30 -7.10
N VAL A 87 5.46 -0.55 -6.31
CA VAL A 87 3.99 -0.63 -6.26
C VAL A 87 3.36 0.73 -6.55
N THR A 88 2.35 0.75 -7.41
CA THR A 88 1.56 1.96 -7.68
C THR A 88 0.08 1.63 -7.88
N ASP A 89 -0.79 2.61 -7.64
CA ASP A 89 -2.23 2.45 -7.84
C ASP A 89 -2.60 2.43 -9.33
N ILE A 90 -3.61 1.62 -9.67
CA ILE A 90 -4.26 1.63 -10.98
C ILE A 90 -5.74 1.97 -10.81
N HIS A 91 -6.28 2.77 -11.71
CA HIS A 91 -7.65 3.27 -11.61
C HIS A 91 -8.54 2.81 -12.77
N LEU A 92 -7.95 2.52 -13.91
CA LEU A 92 -8.61 2.13 -15.15
C LEU A 92 -7.95 0.87 -15.73
N PRO A 93 -8.73 -0.03 -16.39
CA PRO A 93 -8.19 -1.23 -17.03
C PRO A 93 -7.06 -0.94 -18.03
N GLU A 94 -7.17 0.14 -18.80
CA GLU A 94 -6.17 0.55 -19.79
C GLU A 94 -4.82 0.98 -19.19
N HIS A 95 -4.75 1.28 -17.89
CA HIS A 95 -3.49 1.57 -17.20
C HIS A 95 -2.65 0.32 -16.96
N CYS A 96 -3.30 -0.85 -16.77
CA CYS A 96 -2.66 -2.06 -16.26
C CYS A 96 -1.44 -2.50 -17.06
N GLN A 97 -1.57 -2.59 -18.39
CA GLN A 97 -0.48 -3.05 -19.24
C GLN A 97 0.71 -2.07 -19.31
N LYS A 98 0.44 -0.76 -19.18
CA LYS A 98 1.50 0.25 -19.13
C LYS A 98 2.23 0.21 -17.80
N VAL A 99 1.47 0.20 -16.70
CA VAL A 99 2.00 0.15 -15.33
C VAL A 99 2.82 -1.11 -15.10
N ALA A 100 2.38 -2.26 -15.58
CA ALA A 100 3.07 -3.54 -15.43
C ALA A 100 4.47 -3.59 -16.06
N LYS A 101 4.80 -2.67 -16.98
CA LYS A 101 6.16 -2.59 -17.54
C LYS A 101 7.18 -2.08 -16.52
N VAL A 102 6.74 -1.31 -15.54
CA VAL A 102 7.58 -0.69 -14.50
C VAL A 102 7.31 -1.29 -13.13
N ALA A 103 6.05 -1.39 -12.72
CA ALA A 103 5.67 -1.84 -11.40
C ALA A 103 5.67 -3.38 -11.28
N ASP A 104 6.14 -3.86 -10.14
CA ASP A 104 6.10 -5.27 -9.74
C ASP A 104 4.75 -5.64 -9.11
N VAL A 105 4.09 -4.64 -8.51
CA VAL A 105 2.79 -4.78 -7.85
C VAL A 105 1.83 -3.71 -8.38
N LEU A 106 0.68 -4.13 -8.91
CA LEU A 106 -0.43 -3.27 -9.26
C LEU A 106 -1.38 -3.19 -8.07
N GLN A 107 -1.61 -1.98 -7.54
CA GLN A 107 -2.50 -1.79 -6.40
C GLN A 107 -3.89 -1.39 -6.84
N ILE A 108 -4.90 -2.15 -6.40
CA ILE A 108 -6.32 -1.83 -6.55
C ILE A 108 -6.74 -0.95 -5.35
N PRO A 109 -7.13 0.31 -5.57
CA PRO A 109 -7.64 1.18 -4.50
C PRO A 109 -8.88 0.59 -3.81
N ALA A 110 -9.07 0.94 -2.54
CA ALA A 110 -10.15 0.39 -1.71
C ALA A 110 -11.54 0.60 -2.32
N PHE A 111 -11.83 1.76 -2.90
CA PHE A 111 -13.13 2.03 -3.53
C PHE A 111 -13.38 1.19 -4.79
N LEU A 112 -12.32 0.72 -5.45
CA LEU A 112 -12.38 -0.04 -6.69
C LEU A 112 -12.22 -1.56 -6.49
N CYS A 113 -12.13 -2.03 -5.25
CA CYS A 113 -11.82 -3.41 -4.92
C CYS A 113 -12.84 -4.45 -5.44
N ARG A 114 -14.03 -4.02 -5.87
CA ARG A 114 -15.06 -4.89 -6.47
C ARG A 114 -15.17 -4.77 -7.98
N GLN A 115 -14.46 -3.85 -8.64
CA GLN A 115 -14.53 -3.61 -10.08
C GLN A 115 -13.93 -4.79 -10.86
N THR A 116 -14.79 -5.61 -11.47
CA THR A 116 -14.38 -6.85 -12.14
C THR A 116 -13.39 -6.58 -13.26
N ASP A 117 -13.69 -5.62 -14.15
CA ASP A 117 -12.85 -5.33 -15.32
C ASP A 117 -11.45 -4.85 -14.92
N LEU A 118 -11.35 -4.06 -13.84
CA LEU A 118 -10.07 -3.59 -13.31
C LEU A 118 -9.25 -4.73 -12.70
N LEU A 119 -9.90 -5.61 -11.90
CA LEU A 119 -9.25 -6.78 -11.30
C LEU A 119 -8.76 -7.76 -12.38
N THR A 120 -9.58 -8.02 -13.41
CA THR A 120 -9.24 -8.87 -14.54
C THR A 120 -8.06 -8.30 -15.32
N ALA A 121 -8.11 -7.01 -15.69
CA ALA A 121 -7.03 -6.37 -16.42
C ALA A 121 -5.72 -6.35 -15.66
N ALA A 122 -5.76 -6.15 -14.32
CA ALA A 122 -4.59 -6.25 -13.46
C ALA A 122 -4.02 -7.68 -13.44
N ALA A 123 -4.90 -8.68 -13.29
CA ALA A 123 -4.52 -10.10 -13.25
C ALA A 123 -3.84 -10.56 -14.55
N GLU A 124 -4.35 -10.15 -15.71
CA GLU A 124 -3.84 -10.48 -17.03
C GLU A 124 -2.42 -9.95 -17.29
N THR A 125 -1.92 -9.04 -16.46
CA THR A 125 -0.52 -8.58 -16.53
C THR A 125 0.47 -9.62 -16.01
N GLY A 126 0.03 -10.62 -15.21
CA GLY A 126 0.89 -11.58 -14.51
C GLY A 126 1.70 -10.99 -13.35
N ARG A 127 1.53 -9.70 -13.04
CA ARG A 127 2.16 -9.04 -11.89
C ARG A 127 1.44 -9.38 -10.58
N PHE A 128 2.06 -9.04 -9.45
CA PHE A 128 1.34 -9.05 -8.18
C PHE A 128 0.18 -8.05 -8.21
N VAL A 129 -0.95 -8.47 -7.66
CA VAL A 129 -2.13 -7.61 -7.49
C VAL A 129 -2.40 -7.42 -6.01
N ASN A 130 -2.14 -6.22 -5.49
CA ASN A 130 -2.47 -5.85 -4.12
C ASN A 130 -3.88 -5.26 -4.07
N ILE A 131 -4.82 -5.93 -3.41
CA ILE A 131 -6.22 -5.50 -3.34
C ILE A 131 -6.49 -4.87 -1.97
N LYS A 132 -6.68 -3.57 -1.93
CA LYS A 132 -7.09 -2.87 -0.70
C LYS A 132 -8.55 -3.13 -0.39
N LYS A 133 -8.83 -3.56 0.84
CA LYS A 133 -10.21 -3.79 1.30
C LYS A 133 -11.01 -2.48 1.29
N GLY A 134 -12.18 -2.49 0.65
CA GLY A 134 -13.13 -1.39 0.77
C GLY A 134 -13.59 -1.22 2.23
N GLN A 135 -13.69 0.02 2.69
CA GLN A 135 -14.14 0.33 4.06
C GLN A 135 -15.53 -0.21 4.38
N PHE A 136 -16.31 -0.47 3.33
CA PHE A 136 -17.69 -0.97 3.37
C PHE A 136 -17.80 -2.50 3.31
N LEU A 137 -16.67 -3.22 3.17
CA LEU A 137 -16.65 -4.68 3.06
C LEU A 137 -16.33 -5.36 4.38
N ALA A 138 -17.01 -6.47 4.63
CA ALA A 138 -16.56 -7.43 5.63
C ALA A 138 -15.22 -8.07 5.19
N PRO A 139 -14.32 -8.39 6.11
CA PRO A 139 -13.02 -9.02 5.80
C PRO A 139 -13.17 -10.28 4.94
N SER A 140 -14.08 -11.16 5.27
CA SER A 140 -14.36 -12.41 4.52
C SER A 140 -14.82 -12.20 3.07
N ALA A 141 -15.35 -11.03 2.74
CA ALA A 141 -15.79 -10.72 1.38
C ALA A 141 -14.61 -10.49 0.40
N MET A 142 -13.40 -10.26 0.90
CA MET A 142 -12.22 -10.04 0.05
C MET A 142 -11.85 -11.27 -0.78
N ARG A 143 -12.23 -12.49 -0.34
CA ARG A 143 -12.09 -13.72 -1.13
C ARG A 143 -12.74 -13.61 -2.53
N HIS A 144 -13.83 -12.85 -2.66
CA HIS A 144 -14.50 -12.68 -3.96
C HIS A 144 -13.71 -11.78 -4.92
N ALA A 145 -12.96 -10.81 -4.39
CA ALA A 145 -12.05 -10.01 -5.19
C ALA A 145 -10.83 -10.83 -5.63
N ALA A 146 -10.24 -11.58 -4.70
CA ALA A 146 -9.14 -12.50 -5.00
C ALA A 146 -9.54 -13.55 -6.05
N ALA A 147 -10.72 -14.16 -5.92
CA ALA A 147 -11.21 -15.16 -6.86
C ALA A 147 -11.34 -14.65 -8.32
N LYS A 148 -11.56 -13.35 -8.53
CA LYS A 148 -11.57 -12.75 -9.86
C LYS A 148 -10.17 -12.69 -10.49
N VAL A 149 -9.14 -12.46 -9.68
CA VAL A 149 -7.74 -12.49 -10.11
C VAL A 149 -7.31 -13.92 -10.41
N GLU A 150 -7.66 -14.88 -9.54
CA GLU A 150 -7.42 -16.31 -9.73
C GLU A 150 -8.05 -16.85 -11.02
N ALA A 151 -9.26 -16.38 -11.35
CA ALA A 151 -9.96 -16.78 -12.57
C ALA A 151 -9.19 -16.43 -13.88
N CYS A 152 -8.20 -15.53 -13.78
CA CYS A 152 -7.27 -15.19 -14.86
C CYS A 152 -5.94 -15.98 -14.77
N ASN A 153 -5.87 -17.06 -13.99
CA ASN A 153 -4.67 -17.86 -13.73
C ASN A 153 -3.51 -17.04 -13.13
N ASN A 154 -3.83 -16.07 -12.27
CA ASN A 154 -2.85 -15.29 -11.54
C ASN A 154 -3.05 -15.47 -10.02
N ASP A 155 -2.11 -16.15 -9.38
CA ASP A 155 -2.07 -16.39 -7.93
C ASP A 155 -1.14 -15.42 -7.19
N ASN A 156 -0.56 -14.43 -7.88
CA ASN A 156 0.27 -13.38 -7.28
C ASN A 156 -0.65 -12.31 -6.64
N ILE A 157 -1.25 -12.63 -5.51
CA ILE A 157 -2.25 -11.79 -4.83
C ILE A 157 -1.77 -11.39 -3.46
N MET A 158 -2.03 -10.14 -3.07
CA MET A 158 -1.92 -9.61 -1.72
C MET A 158 -3.25 -8.99 -1.31
N LEU A 159 -3.64 -9.13 -0.07
CA LEU A 159 -4.87 -8.53 0.47
C LEU A 159 -4.51 -7.52 1.55
N THR A 160 -5.02 -6.30 1.44
CA THR A 160 -4.67 -5.21 2.36
C THR A 160 -5.87 -4.76 3.18
N GLU A 161 -5.77 -4.89 4.53
CA GLU A 161 -6.69 -4.28 5.49
C GLU A 161 -6.38 -2.80 5.69
N ARG A 162 -7.42 -1.94 5.76
CA ARG A 162 -7.28 -0.49 5.96
C ARG A 162 -8.41 0.15 6.76
N GLY A 163 -9.08 -0.65 7.55
CA GLY A 163 -10.18 -0.23 8.39
C GLY A 163 -11.56 -0.33 7.73
N THR A 164 -12.56 -0.32 8.58
CA THR A 164 -13.97 -0.39 8.25
C THR A 164 -14.67 0.90 8.70
N PHE A 165 -15.63 1.33 7.94
CA PHE A 165 -16.35 2.59 8.07
C PHE A 165 -17.82 2.32 8.36
N PHE A 166 -18.37 3.05 9.35
CA PHE A 166 -19.78 2.91 9.77
C PHE A 166 -20.65 4.12 9.38
N GLY A 167 -20.17 4.98 8.47
CA GLY A 167 -20.90 6.16 7.99
C GLY A 167 -20.72 7.44 8.83
N TYR A 168 -19.93 7.40 9.92
CA TYR A 168 -19.79 8.50 10.88
C TYR A 168 -18.38 9.14 10.91
N GLY A 169 -17.58 8.93 9.88
CA GLY A 169 -16.28 9.59 9.69
C GLY A 169 -15.08 8.78 10.20
N GLY A 170 -15.11 8.19 11.37
CA GLY A 170 -13.99 7.40 11.89
C GLY A 170 -13.88 6.00 11.27
N LEU A 171 -12.66 5.47 11.19
CA LEU A 171 -12.39 4.10 10.78
C LEU A 171 -12.10 3.22 11.99
N VAL A 172 -12.48 1.96 11.91
CA VAL A 172 -12.22 0.94 12.94
C VAL A 172 -11.48 -0.24 12.30
N VAL A 173 -10.41 -0.68 12.96
CA VAL A 173 -9.71 -1.92 12.63
C VAL A 173 -10.07 -2.96 13.68
N ASP A 174 -10.67 -4.05 13.23
CA ASP A 174 -10.94 -5.21 14.06
C ASP A 174 -9.89 -6.29 13.81
N PHE A 175 -8.87 -6.35 14.68
CA PHE A 175 -7.81 -7.35 14.57
C PHE A 175 -8.31 -8.77 14.87
N ALA A 176 -9.42 -8.95 15.59
CA ALA A 176 -10.02 -10.25 15.83
C ALA A 176 -10.60 -10.86 14.55
N SER A 177 -10.91 -10.03 13.55
CA SER A 177 -11.41 -10.48 12.24
C SER A 177 -10.30 -10.93 11.27
N MET A 178 -9.02 -10.86 11.65
CA MET A 178 -7.90 -11.25 10.77
C MET A 178 -8.02 -12.69 10.24
N PRO A 179 -8.46 -13.70 11.02
CA PRO A 179 -8.67 -15.04 10.48
C PRO A 179 -9.72 -15.08 9.36
N ASP A 180 -10.79 -14.27 9.46
CA ASP A 180 -11.83 -14.17 8.43
C ASP A 180 -11.33 -13.46 7.15
N PHE A 181 -10.30 -12.60 7.29
CA PHE A 181 -9.65 -11.94 6.18
C PHE A 181 -8.69 -12.85 5.43
N ARG A 182 -8.14 -13.87 6.11
CA ARG A 182 -7.20 -14.82 5.52
C ARG A 182 -7.91 -15.69 4.48
N TYR A 183 -7.40 -15.66 3.26
CA TYR A 183 -7.89 -16.48 2.17
C TYR A 183 -6.71 -17.15 1.47
N LYS A 184 -6.66 -18.48 1.52
CA LYS A 184 -5.48 -19.26 1.13
C LYS A 184 -4.21 -18.75 1.84
N ASP A 185 -3.05 -18.91 1.22
CA ASP A 185 -1.76 -18.45 1.75
C ASP A 185 -1.35 -17.07 1.17
N TYR A 186 -2.32 -16.28 0.71
CA TYR A 186 -2.01 -14.94 0.19
C TYR A 186 -1.54 -14.02 1.31
N PRO A 187 -0.44 -13.26 1.08
CA PRO A 187 0.05 -12.30 2.06
C PRO A 187 -1.03 -11.30 2.48
N LEU A 188 -1.20 -11.15 3.79
CA LEU A 188 -2.04 -10.12 4.38
C LEU A 188 -1.20 -8.91 4.73
N ILE A 189 -1.54 -7.76 4.16
CA ILE A 189 -0.89 -6.48 4.38
C ILE A 189 -1.78 -5.62 5.28
N PHE A 190 -1.20 -4.95 6.25
CA PHE A 190 -1.90 -3.97 7.07
C PHE A 190 -1.52 -2.56 6.68
N ASP A 191 -2.48 -1.75 6.28
CA ASP A 191 -2.32 -0.35 5.93
C ASP A 191 -2.51 0.53 7.16
N ALA A 192 -1.40 0.96 7.77
CA ALA A 192 -1.42 1.78 8.97
C ALA A 192 -1.79 3.24 8.69
N THR A 193 -1.37 3.76 7.54
CA THR A 193 -1.61 5.16 7.17
C THR A 193 -3.08 5.45 6.96
N HIS A 194 -3.74 4.62 6.15
CA HIS A 194 -5.14 4.86 5.81
C HIS A 194 -6.12 4.37 6.87
N SER A 195 -5.69 3.54 7.82
CA SER A 195 -6.51 3.12 8.95
C SER A 195 -6.74 4.23 9.99
N VAL A 196 -5.91 5.28 10.00
CA VAL A 196 -6.04 6.42 10.92
C VAL A 196 -6.67 7.65 10.25
N GLN A 197 -7.08 7.53 9.00
CA GLN A 197 -7.80 8.60 8.30
C GLN A 197 -9.14 8.92 8.97
N GLN A 198 -9.51 10.18 8.88
CA GLN A 198 -10.85 10.68 9.19
C GLN A 198 -11.43 11.29 7.90
N PRO A 199 -12.08 10.48 7.06
CA PRO A 199 -12.56 10.94 5.75
C PRO A 199 -13.51 12.12 5.88
N ALA A 200 -13.28 13.18 5.07
CA ALA A 200 -14.10 14.39 5.02
C ALA A 200 -14.32 15.11 6.38
N SER A 201 -13.45 14.89 7.38
CA SER A 201 -13.60 15.53 8.70
C SER A 201 -13.25 17.02 8.72
N GLU A 202 -12.54 17.50 7.68
CA GLU A 202 -12.08 18.88 7.57
C GLU A 202 -12.61 19.57 6.29
N GLY A 203 -13.91 19.36 5.98
CA GLY A 203 -14.53 19.92 4.79
C GLY A 203 -13.99 19.27 3.51
N ASP A 204 -13.16 19.98 2.76
CA ASP A 204 -12.63 19.53 1.47
C ASP A 204 -11.38 18.62 1.61
N SER A 205 -10.92 18.32 2.82
CA SER A 205 -9.77 17.49 3.06
C SER A 205 -10.04 16.34 4.04
N THR A 206 -9.21 15.30 3.93
CA THR A 206 -9.20 14.17 4.85
C THR A 206 -8.33 14.51 6.05
N GLY A 207 -8.91 14.47 7.25
CA GLY A 207 -8.19 14.55 8.50
C GLY A 207 -7.54 13.22 8.87
N GLY A 208 -6.85 13.22 10.00
CA GLY A 208 -6.23 12.03 10.59
C GLY A 208 -5.11 12.38 11.56
N ASP A 209 -4.50 11.33 12.10
CA ASP A 209 -3.45 11.45 13.11
C ASP A 209 -2.45 10.31 12.97
N TRP A 210 -1.30 10.59 12.35
CA TRP A 210 -0.25 9.60 12.16
C TRP A 210 0.29 9.00 13.46
N GLN A 211 0.19 9.72 14.59
CA GLN A 211 0.67 9.22 15.90
C GLN A 211 -0.07 7.96 16.35
N ARG A 212 -1.23 7.67 15.78
CA ARG A 212 -1.98 6.43 16.01
C ARG A 212 -1.49 5.26 15.17
N ALA A 213 -0.84 5.52 14.04
CA ALA A 213 -0.37 4.47 13.13
C ALA A 213 0.62 3.50 13.79
N PRO A 214 1.60 3.91 14.63
CA PRO A 214 2.50 3.00 15.34
C PRO A 214 1.78 2.02 16.29
N ILE A 215 0.66 2.44 16.90
CA ILE A 215 -0.14 1.56 17.75
C ILE A 215 -0.74 0.43 16.90
N LEU A 216 -1.31 0.78 15.75
CA LEU A 216 -1.93 -0.18 14.84
C LEU A 216 -0.89 -1.08 14.18
N LEU A 217 0.30 -0.57 13.84
CA LEU A 217 1.39 -1.37 13.29
C LEU A 217 1.83 -2.49 14.26
N ARG A 218 2.05 -2.15 15.53
CA ARG A 218 2.40 -3.14 16.56
C ARG A 218 1.30 -4.18 16.76
N ALA A 219 0.04 -3.72 16.78
CA ALA A 219 -1.11 -4.62 16.91
C ALA A 219 -1.24 -5.55 15.68
N ALA A 220 -1.06 -5.03 14.46
CA ALA A 220 -1.08 -5.84 13.23
C ALA A 220 0.07 -6.86 13.20
N ALA A 221 1.27 -6.46 13.60
CA ALA A 221 2.41 -7.35 13.70
C ALA A 221 2.14 -8.48 14.69
N ALA A 222 1.60 -8.17 15.88
CA ALA A 222 1.23 -9.15 16.89
C ALA A 222 0.06 -10.05 16.45
N ALA A 223 -0.85 -9.54 15.63
CA ALA A 223 -1.96 -10.32 15.08
C ALA A 223 -1.56 -11.29 13.95
N GLY A 224 -0.33 -11.17 13.40
CA GLY A 224 0.20 -12.10 12.40
C GLY A 224 -0.03 -11.66 10.95
N TYR A 225 -0.11 -10.36 10.67
CA TYR A 225 -0.06 -9.85 9.30
C TYR A 225 1.33 -10.12 8.68
N ASN A 226 1.35 -10.41 7.38
CA ASN A 226 2.58 -10.75 6.65
C ASN A 226 3.37 -9.52 6.19
N GLY A 227 2.74 -8.34 6.20
CA GLY A 227 3.38 -7.10 5.79
C GLY A 227 2.61 -5.87 6.18
N PHE A 228 3.21 -4.72 5.89
CA PHE A 228 2.74 -3.42 6.31
C PHE A 228 2.77 -2.43 5.16
N PHE A 229 1.78 -1.54 5.13
CA PHE A 229 1.73 -0.41 4.22
C PHE A 229 1.86 0.87 5.04
N VAL A 230 2.85 1.70 4.69
CA VAL A 230 3.17 2.95 5.41
C VAL A 230 3.46 4.05 4.41
N GLU A 231 2.75 5.15 4.49
CA GLU A 231 3.16 6.38 3.81
C GLU A 231 4.04 7.22 4.72
N THR A 232 5.13 7.74 4.15
CA THR A 232 6.14 8.54 4.86
C THR A 232 6.72 9.61 3.94
N HIS A 233 7.10 10.73 4.52
CA HIS A 233 7.65 11.85 3.78
C HIS A 233 8.60 12.67 4.68
N PRO A 234 9.69 13.26 4.16
CA PRO A 234 10.57 14.14 4.96
C PRO A 234 9.83 15.33 5.59
N ARG A 235 8.82 15.85 4.90
CA ARG A 235 7.97 16.95 5.33
C ARG A 235 6.50 16.64 5.02
N PRO A 236 5.83 15.81 5.82
CA PRO A 236 4.50 15.30 5.49
C PRO A 236 3.46 16.37 5.15
N LEU A 237 3.49 17.51 5.84
CA LEU A 237 2.51 18.60 5.64
C LEU A 237 2.70 19.37 4.33
N GLU A 238 3.85 19.20 3.65
CA GLU A 238 4.10 19.78 2.32
C GLU A 238 3.68 18.83 1.20
N SER A 239 3.42 17.56 1.51
CA SER A 239 2.96 16.59 0.53
C SER A 239 1.57 16.95 -0.02
N PRO A 240 1.30 16.72 -1.31
CA PRO A 240 0.01 17.06 -1.93
C PRO A 240 -1.16 16.22 -1.42
N SER A 241 -0.91 15.13 -0.67
CA SER A 241 -1.95 14.24 -0.16
C SER A 241 -1.58 13.62 1.18
N ASP A 242 -2.59 13.36 2.02
CA ASP A 242 -2.54 12.55 3.24
C ASP A 242 -1.49 12.96 4.29
N GLY A 243 -0.94 14.17 4.22
CA GLY A 243 0.16 14.62 5.06
C GLY A 243 -0.04 14.42 6.57
N LYS A 244 -1.28 14.55 7.08
CA LYS A 244 -1.62 14.33 8.49
C LYS A 244 -1.56 12.86 8.92
N ASN A 245 -1.63 11.95 7.95
CA ASN A 245 -1.63 10.51 8.18
C ASN A 245 -0.25 9.88 7.96
N MET A 246 0.65 10.57 7.27
CA MET A 246 1.98 10.08 6.98
C MET A 246 2.87 10.11 8.21
N ILE A 247 3.60 9.04 8.42
CA ILE A 247 4.67 9.00 9.41
C ILE A 247 5.80 9.92 8.95
N PRO A 248 6.24 10.91 9.77
CA PRO A 248 7.42 11.68 9.43
C PRO A 248 8.64 10.77 9.25
N LEU A 249 9.44 11.03 8.21
CA LEU A 249 10.55 10.17 7.84
C LEU A 249 11.55 9.96 8.99
N GLU A 250 11.80 10.98 9.77
CA GLU A 250 12.67 10.93 10.97
C GLU A 250 12.21 9.92 12.03
N ASN A 251 10.93 9.55 12.05
CA ASN A 251 10.35 8.58 12.97
C ASN A 251 10.27 7.17 12.38
N LEU A 252 10.46 7.01 11.07
CA LEU A 252 10.19 5.77 10.34
C LEU A 252 11.02 4.62 10.86
N LYS A 253 12.32 4.79 10.98
CA LYS A 253 13.27 3.74 11.40
C LYS A 253 12.92 3.14 12.76
N GLN A 254 12.65 4.02 13.74
CA GLN A 254 12.27 3.58 15.09
C GLN A 254 10.97 2.77 15.06
N ILE A 255 9.94 3.31 14.39
CA ILE A 255 8.61 2.67 14.31
C ILE A 255 8.69 1.32 13.62
N LEU A 256 9.46 1.21 12.53
CA LEU A 256 9.65 -0.05 11.82
C LEU A 256 10.44 -1.08 12.65
N SER A 257 11.49 -0.64 13.38
CA SER A 257 12.22 -1.51 14.30
C SER A 257 11.33 -2.09 15.39
N GLU A 258 10.48 -1.26 16.00
CA GLU A 258 9.52 -1.71 17.00
C GLU A 258 8.52 -2.71 16.38
N THR A 259 7.98 -2.39 15.20
CA THR A 259 7.03 -3.26 14.48
C THR A 259 7.66 -4.61 14.18
N LEU A 260 8.92 -4.65 13.74
CA LEU A 260 9.65 -5.88 13.46
C LEU A 260 9.86 -6.72 14.72
N GLY A 261 10.09 -6.09 15.87
CA GLY A 261 10.19 -6.79 17.16
C GLY A 261 8.90 -7.56 17.49
N PHE A 262 7.73 -6.92 17.32
CA PHE A 262 6.42 -7.57 17.51
C PHE A 262 6.15 -8.66 16.46
N TYR A 263 6.53 -8.42 15.19
CA TYR A 263 6.41 -9.40 14.13
C TYR A 263 7.21 -10.69 14.42
N ASN A 264 8.48 -10.55 14.80
CA ASN A 264 9.34 -11.69 15.13
C ASN A 264 8.83 -12.48 16.34
N LEU A 265 8.32 -11.77 17.36
CA LEU A 265 7.68 -12.42 18.51
C LEU A 265 6.43 -13.19 18.09
N ALA A 266 5.54 -12.57 17.31
CA ALA A 266 4.33 -13.22 16.81
C ALA A 266 4.65 -14.44 15.97
N LYS A 267 5.63 -14.35 15.06
CA LYS A 267 6.10 -15.49 14.24
C LYS A 267 6.55 -16.67 15.09
N SER A 268 7.26 -16.40 16.18
CA SER A 268 7.72 -17.47 17.09
C SER A 268 6.60 -18.14 17.87
N VAL A 269 5.52 -17.39 18.22
CA VAL A 269 4.39 -17.87 19.03
C VAL A 269 3.31 -18.52 18.16
N LEU A 270 2.94 -17.88 17.05
CA LEU A 270 1.84 -18.30 16.19
C LEU A 270 2.24 -19.38 15.19
N ARG A 271 3.55 -19.68 15.03
CA ARG A 271 4.11 -20.62 14.05
C ARG A 271 3.65 -20.35 12.62
N ILE A 272 3.56 -19.05 12.27
CA ILE A 272 3.19 -18.53 10.94
C ILE A 272 4.44 -18.24 10.11
#